data_7aca959ba5238a936b601bb2f867cc7e
#
_entry.id   7aca959ba5238a936b601bb2f867cc7e
#
_cell.length_a   1.000
_cell.length_b   1.000
_cell.length_c   1.000
_cell.angle_alpha   90.00
_cell.angle_beta   90.00
_cell.angle_gamma   90.00
#
_symmetry.space_group_name_H-M   'P 1'
#
loop_
_entity.id
_entity.type
_entity.pdbx_description
1 polymer ?
#
loop_
_entity_poly.entity_id
_entity_poly.type
_entity_poly.pdbx_seq_one_letter_code
_entity_poly.pdbx_strand_id
1 'polypeptide(L)'
;MDQRNLGKEEKPFYKKWWFWVLVVLVVILLPGMLSGDPKDDKQNDIGKEQTQNPTLGAEEPQDTDDLDVIEDTDDDDIATGPIEEIVEDNIADKEMSRNNSQAVQTTLNAGKFEVGTDIPEGRYVITGDGNGNLFIYDENDVPYINEILGGGEIGVDSVTTDIKTGDKIEISGINKVTFVPAETIMYKDSLTTGNWVVGLDIAPGRYDITSADGSGNLFIYNTTGWIEVNEILGNEDFGVEKVTTELKDGYIISISGMNKVNFDLK
;
A
#
# COMPACT_ATOMS: atom_id res chain seq x y z
N MET A 1 -36.15 46.15 12.76
CA MET A 1 -35.42 45.52 11.66
C MET A 1 -34.90 44.18 12.17
N ASP A 2 -35.64 43.15 11.80
CA ASP A 2 -35.50 41.81 12.33
C ASP A 2 -34.51 41.01 11.46
N GLN A 3 -33.35 40.67 12.00
CA GLN A 3 -32.35 39.87 11.35
C GLN A 3 -32.70 38.40 11.58
N ARG A 4 -33.36 37.77 10.61
CA ARG A 4 -33.66 36.34 10.64
C ARG A 4 -32.38 35.54 10.44
N ASN A 5 -32.04 34.81 11.49
CA ASN A 5 -31.00 33.78 11.53
C ASN A 5 -31.35 32.66 10.52
N LEU A 6 -30.65 32.60 9.40
CA LEU A 6 -30.72 31.51 8.42
C LEU A 6 -29.94 30.32 9.00
N GLY A 7 -30.69 29.38 9.57
CA GLY A 7 -30.15 28.12 10.06
C GLY A 7 -29.47 27.37 8.93
N LYS A 8 -28.19 27.00 9.11
CA LYS A 8 -27.49 26.04 8.30
C LYS A 8 -28.28 24.72 8.31
N GLU A 9 -28.82 24.29 7.17
CA GLU A 9 -29.39 22.96 7.03
C GLU A 9 -28.24 21.94 7.14
N GLU A 10 -28.22 21.18 8.24
CA GLU A 10 -27.28 20.08 8.39
C GLU A 10 -27.61 18.96 7.40
N LYS A 11 -26.66 18.63 6.56
CA LYS A 11 -26.79 17.52 5.58
C LYS A 11 -27.06 16.21 6.35
N PRO A 12 -28.07 15.41 5.96
CA PRO A 12 -28.41 14.17 6.65
C PRO A 12 -27.22 13.18 6.61
N PHE A 13 -27.02 12.46 7.73
CA PHE A 13 -25.86 11.61 8.01
C PHE A 13 -25.52 10.57 6.92
N TYR A 14 -26.53 10.08 6.18
CA TYR A 14 -26.33 9.14 5.07
C TYR A 14 -25.73 9.79 3.82
N LYS A 15 -25.64 11.12 3.75
CA LYS A 15 -24.91 11.87 2.71
C LYS A 15 -23.46 12.14 3.09
N LYS A 16 -23.04 11.72 4.29
CA LYS A 16 -21.64 11.82 4.70
C LYS A 16 -20.90 10.57 4.22
N TRP A 17 -19.81 10.74 3.53
CA TRP A 17 -18.96 9.69 2.94
C TRP A 17 -18.62 8.56 3.94
N TRP A 18 -18.28 8.88 5.18
CA TRP A 18 -17.96 7.91 6.22
C TRP A 18 -19.09 6.88 6.50
N PHE A 19 -20.35 7.24 6.25
CA PHE A 19 -21.49 6.33 6.42
C PHE A 19 -21.38 5.14 5.44
N TRP A 20 -20.98 5.39 4.21
CA TRP A 20 -20.82 4.35 3.20
C TRP A 20 -19.60 3.47 3.43
N VAL A 21 -18.51 4.02 4.00
CA VAL A 21 -17.36 3.25 4.45
C VAL A 21 -17.77 2.28 5.57
N LEU A 22 -18.59 2.71 6.52
CA LEU A 22 -19.16 1.85 7.57
C LEU A 22 -20.05 0.76 6.99
N VAL A 23 -20.88 1.07 5.99
CA VAL A 23 -21.73 0.08 5.31
C VAL A 23 -20.89 -0.98 4.59
N VAL A 24 -19.85 -0.59 3.89
CA VAL A 24 -18.91 -1.52 3.23
C VAL A 24 -18.19 -2.40 4.25
N LEU A 25 -17.75 -1.83 5.37
CA LEU A 25 -17.07 -2.55 6.44
C LEU A 25 -18.01 -3.56 7.12
N VAL A 26 -19.29 -3.23 7.32
CA VAL A 26 -20.31 -4.14 7.83
C VAL A 26 -20.61 -5.28 6.86
N VAL A 27 -20.64 -5.00 5.55
CA VAL A 27 -20.85 -6.04 4.51
C VAL A 27 -19.66 -7.00 4.42
N ILE A 28 -18.43 -6.52 4.63
CA ILE A 28 -17.22 -7.35 4.64
C ILE A 28 -17.12 -8.19 5.93
N LEU A 29 -17.60 -7.67 7.06
CA LEU A 29 -17.55 -8.37 8.37
C LEU A 29 -18.70 -9.36 8.59
N LEU A 30 -19.65 -9.51 7.65
CA LEU A 30 -20.76 -10.46 7.69
C LEU A 30 -20.64 -11.61 6.64
N PRO A 31 -19.54 -12.32 6.49
CA PRO A 31 -19.54 -13.59 5.77
C PRO A 31 -19.85 -14.70 6.78
N GLY A 32 -21.11 -15.01 6.99
CA GLY A 32 -21.44 -16.15 7.84
C GLY A 32 -22.91 -16.33 8.26
N MET A 33 -23.83 -15.41 7.89
CA MET A 33 -25.22 -15.54 8.34
C MET A 33 -26.27 -15.77 7.25
N LEU A 34 -25.89 -16.09 6.03
CA LEU A 34 -26.85 -16.45 4.96
C LEU A 34 -26.41 -17.72 4.22
N SER A 35 -26.24 -18.83 4.97
CA SER A 35 -26.28 -20.17 4.43
C SER A 35 -27.19 -20.99 5.33
N GLY A 36 -28.48 -20.82 5.17
CA GLY A 36 -29.48 -21.71 5.71
C GLY A 36 -29.73 -22.82 4.72
N ASP A 37 -29.17 -24.01 4.97
CA ASP A 37 -29.66 -25.26 4.38
C ASP A 37 -30.69 -25.91 5.33
N PRO A 38 -31.83 -26.39 4.83
CA PRO A 38 -32.85 -26.98 5.68
C PRO A 38 -32.70 -28.49 5.79
N LYS A 39 -32.77 -28.97 7.04
CA LYS A 39 -33.22 -30.29 7.51
C LYS A 39 -32.26 -31.48 7.43
N ASP A 40 -31.94 -32.03 8.58
CA ASP A 40 -32.52 -33.28 9.04
C ASP A 40 -32.40 -33.47 10.56
N ASP A 41 -33.57 -33.74 11.18
CA ASP A 41 -33.74 -34.19 12.56
C ASP A 41 -33.05 -35.55 12.79
N LYS A 42 -32.22 -35.64 13.85
CA LYS A 42 -32.23 -36.79 14.75
C LYS A 42 -31.58 -36.50 16.10
N GLN A 43 -32.39 -36.55 17.07
CA GLN A 43 -32.28 -36.59 18.51
C GLN A 43 -31.37 -37.72 19.02
N ASN A 44 -30.48 -37.42 19.98
CA ASN A 44 -30.11 -38.16 21.20
C ASN A 44 -28.96 -37.47 21.89
N ASP A 45 -29.17 -36.91 22.97
CA ASP A 45 -29.25 -37.14 24.42
C ASP A 45 -27.95 -37.71 25.06
N ILE A 46 -27.61 -37.07 26.19
CA ILE A 46 -26.76 -37.44 27.33
C ILE A 46 -25.25 -37.32 27.24
N GLY A 47 -24.73 -36.47 28.20
CA GLY A 47 -23.41 -36.64 28.79
C GLY A 47 -22.74 -35.34 29.29
N LYS A 48 -23.09 -34.96 30.54
CA LYS A 48 -22.29 -34.00 31.35
C LYS A 48 -20.97 -34.65 31.75
N GLU A 49 -19.89 -33.84 31.81
CA GLU A 49 -18.92 -33.73 32.91
C GLU A 49 -17.82 -32.74 32.49
N GLN A 50 -17.68 -31.75 33.14
CA GLN A 50 -16.92 -31.08 34.21
C GLN A 50 -15.41 -31.41 34.24
N THR A 51 -14.66 -30.31 34.26
CA THR A 51 -13.51 -29.96 35.12
C THR A 51 -12.14 -30.54 34.75
N GLN A 52 -11.12 -29.77 34.48
CA GLN A 52 -10.17 -29.13 35.39
C GLN A 52 -8.92 -28.66 34.64
N ASN A 53 -8.53 -27.45 34.96
CA ASN A 53 -7.19 -26.91 34.73
C ASN A 53 -6.24 -27.52 35.77
N PRO A 54 -4.96 -27.74 35.51
CA PRO A 54 -4.00 -27.31 36.48
C PRO A 54 -2.83 -26.49 35.96
N THR A 55 -2.55 -25.57 36.77
CA THR A 55 -1.52 -24.58 36.97
C THR A 55 -0.10 -25.18 37.17
N LEU A 56 0.88 -24.40 36.64
CA LEU A 56 2.23 -24.16 37.18
C LEU A 56 3.21 -25.32 37.43
N GLY A 57 4.39 -25.16 36.86
CA GLY A 57 5.64 -25.73 37.35
C GLY A 57 6.82 -24.96 36.72
N ALA A 58 7.32 -23.99 37.47
CA ALA A 58 8.61 -23.34 37.23
C ALA A 58 9.71 -24.22 37.80
N GLU A 59 10.81 -24.42 37.10
CA GLU A 59 12.11 -24.76 37.67
C GLU A 59 13.23 -24.21 36.80
N GLU A 60 13.95 -23.23 37.31
CA GLU A 60 15.38 -22.92 37.14
C GLU A 60 16.14 -23.49 38.31
N PRO A 61 17.47 -23.39 38.38
CA PRO A 61 18.58 -23.60 37.45
C PRO A 61 19.63 -24.60 38.02
N GLN A 62 20.67 -24.94 37.29
CA GLN A 62 21.98 -25.25 37.95
C GLN A 62 23.17 -25.07 36.98
N ASP A 63 24.06 -24.20 37.45
CA ASP A 63 25.48 -24.04 37.11
C ASP A 63 26.26 -25.35 37.12
N THR A 64 27.18 -25.50 36.18
CA THR A 64 28.49 -26.09 36.47
C THR A 64 29.57 -25.49 35.57
N ASP A 65 30.47 -24.77 36.21
CA ASP A 65 31.80 -24.46 35.74
C ASP A 65 32.55 -25.72 35.27
N ASP A 66 33.29 -25.60 34.16
CA ASP A 66 34.59 -26.27 34.07
C ASP A 66 35.52 -25.47 33.15
N LEU A 67 36.57 -24.95 33.78
CA LEU A 67 37.73 -24.33 33.18
C LEU A 67 38.68 -25.46 32.73
N ASP A 68 39.06 -25.45 31.44
CA ASP A 68 40.30 -26.10 31.03
C ASP A 68 41.16 -25.14 30.21
N VAL A 69 42.26 -24.81 30.86
CA VAL A 69 43.45 -24.12 30.34
C VAL A 69 44.23 -25.12 29.49
N ILE A 70 44.58 -24.81 28.26
CA ILE A 70 45.69 -25.42 27.55
C ILE A 70 46.56 -24.35 26.89
N GLU A 71 47.82 -24.50 27.20
CA GLU A 71 49.02 -23.72 27.01
C GLU A 71 49.35 -23.34 25.57
N ASP A 72 50.10 -22.23 25.49
CA ASP A 72 50.99 -21.74 24.41
C ASP A 72 51.79 -22.82 23.68
N THR A 73 51.83 -22.71 22.36
CA THR A 73 53.04 -23.03 21.60
C THR A 73 53.19 -22.03 20.47
N ASP A 74 54.20 -21.19 20.60
CA ASP A 74 54.84 -20.44 19.51
C ASP A 74 55.26 -21.38 18.38
N ASP A 75 54.98 -21.03 17.14
CA ASP A 75 55.93 -21.25 16.04
C ASP A 75 55.63 -20.25 14.92
N ASP A 76 56.66 -19.45 14.69
CA ASP A 76 56.83 -18.57 13.51
C ASP A 76 56.84 -19.36 12.21
N ASP A 77 55.96 -19.01 11.26
CA ASP A 77 56.29 -19.12 9.84
C ASP A 77 55.58 -18.03 9.06
N ILE A 78 56.32 -16.99 8.72
CA ILE A 78 55.93 -15.92 7.81
C ILE A 78 56.00 -16.49 6.39
N ALA A 79 54.88 -16.97 5.87
CA ALA A 79 54.70 -17.19 4.44
C ALA A 79 54.11 -15.92 3.83
N THR A 80 54.96 -15.13 3.20
CA THR A 80 54.57 -14.07 2.25
C THR A 80 53.95 -14.71 1.02
N GLY A 81 52.60 -14.92 1.06
CA GLY A 81 51.81 -15.16 -0.15
C GLY A 81 51.41 -13.82 -0.78
N PRO A 82 51.19 -13.77 -2.09
CA PRO A 82 50.83 -12.52 -2.77
C PRO A 82 49.51 -12.01 -2.23
N ILE A 83 49.48 -10.72 -1.92
CA ILE A 83 48.25 -9.96 -1.59
C ILE A 83 47.37 -10.11 -2.81
N GLU A 84 46.38 -11.00 -2.72
CA GLU A 84 45.24 -10.96 -3.63
C GLU A 84 44.59 -9.59 -3.41
N GLU A 85 44.68 -8.78 -4.45
CA GLU A 85 43.98 -7.54 -4.63
C GLU A 85 42.52 -7.83 -4.28
N ILE A 86 42.05 -7.34 -3.12
CA ILE A 86 40.63 -7.32 -2.79
C ILE A 86 40.04 -6.43 -3.89
N VAL A 87 39.51 -7.06 -4.91
CA VAL A 87 38.61 -6.41 -5.85
C VAL A 87 37.47 -5.91 -4.96
N GLU A 88 37.53 -4.62 -4.60
CA GLU A 88 36.34 -3.92 -4.13
C GLU A 88 35.28 -4.22 -5.18
N ASP A 89 34.39 -5.12 -4.84
CA ASP A 89 33.19 -5.37 -5.59
C ASP A 89 32.51 -4.01 -5.66
N ASN A 90 32.72 -3.29 -6.76
CA ASN A 90 32.00 -2.12 -7.12
C ASN A 90 30.52 -2.55 -7.08
N ILE A 91 29.89 -2.32 -5.96
CA ILE A 91 28.45 -2.15 -5.90
C ILE A 91 28.21 -0.86 -6.69
N ALA A 92 28.36 -1.00 -8.03
CA ALA A 92 27.91 0.02 -8.95
C ALA A 92 26.48 0.30 -8.53
N ASP A 93 26.20 1.53 -8.14
CA ASP A 93 24.87 2.05 -7.93
C ASP A 93 24.02 1.50 -9.07
N LYS A 94 23.20 0.49 -8.76
CA LYS A 94 22.25 -0.03 -9.73
C LYS A 94 21.24 1.07 -9.91
N GLU A 95 21.49 1.89 -10.93
CA GLU A 95 20.65 3.01 -11.28
C GLU A 95 19.20 2.51 -11.35
N MET A 96 18.34 3.03 -10.48
CA MET A 96 16.92 2.68 -10.51
C MET A 96 16.39 3.10 -11.87
N SER A 97 15.72 2.20 -12.55
CA SER A 97 15.17 2.47 -13.87
C SER A 97 13.83 1.76 -14.06
N ARG A 98 12.98 2.34 -14.88
CA ARG A 98 11.77 1.73 -15.40
C ARG A 98 11.91 1.49 -16.89
N ASN A 99 11.38 0.38 -17.36
CA ASN A 99 11.30 0.10 -18.78
C ASN A 99 9.86 0.29 -19.25
N ASN A 100 9.61 1.32 -20.04
CA ASN A 100 8.31 1.63 -20.63
C ASN A 100 8.27 1.38 -22.16
N SER A 101 9.27 0.67 -22.69
CA SER A 101 9.44 0.51 -24.14
C SER A 101 8.27 -0.23 -24.81
N GLN A 102 7.53 -1.04 -24.07
CA GLN A 102 6.38 -1.78 -24.58
C GLN A 102 5.04 -1.11 -24.24
N ALA A 103 5.04 -0.15 -23.34
CA ALA A 103 3.81 0.54 -22.93
C ALA A 103 3.21 1.31 -24.10
N VAL A 104 1.94 1.09 -24.35
CA VAL A 104 1.17 1.78 -25.39
C VAL A 104 -0.15 2.26 -24.81
N GLN A 105 -0.67 3.36 -25.34
CA GLN A 105 -1.99 3.83 -24.92
C GLN A 105 -3.03 2.73 -25.19
N THR A 106 -3.71 2.31 -24.13
CA THR A 106 -4.72 1.25 -24.17
C THR A 106 -6.02 1.74 -23.55
N THR A 107 -7.15 1.33 -24.10
CA THR A 107 -8.48 1.60 -23.55
C THR A 107 -9.17 0.30 -23.26
N LEU A 108 -9.62 0.13 -22.01
CA LEU A 108 -10.35 -1.03 -21.54
C LEU A 108 -11.76 -0.62 -21.13
N ASN A 109 -12.73 -1.51 -21.35
CA ASN A 109 -14.11 -1.34 -20.89
C ASN A 109 -14.28 -1.98 -19.50
N ALA A 110 -15.53 -1.99 -18.97
CA ALA A 110 -15.84 -2.78 -17.80
C ALA A 110 -15.52 -4.26 -18.05
N GLY A 111 -14.80 -4.92 -17.10
CA GLY A 111 -14.36 -6.31 -17.25
C GLY A 111 -13.16 -6.65 -16.38
N LYS A 112 -12.60 -7.83 -16.64
CA LYS A 112 -11.37 -8.34 -16.03
C LYS A 112 -10.34 -8.56 -17.11
N PHE A 113 -9.12 -8.12 -16.85
CA PHE A 113 -8.02 -8.11 -17.83
C PHE A 113 -6.73 -8.57 -17.15
N GLU A 114 -5.78 -9.05 -17.95
CA GLU A 114 -4.48 -9.50 -17.51
C GLU A 114 -3.39 -8.70 -18.22
N VAL A 115 -2.46 -8.14 -17.44
CA VAL A 115 -1.29 -7.44 -17.96
C VAL A 115 -0.33 -8.42 -18.63
N GLY A 116 0.17 -8.04 -19.80
CA GLY A 116 0.94 -8.91 -20.68
C GLY A 116 0.09 -9.65 -21.73
N THR A 117 -1.23 -9.71 -21.52
CA THR A 117 -2.19 -10.31 -22.47
C THR A 117 -3.08 -9.24 -23.11
N ASP A 118 -3.79 -8.46 -22.29
CA ASP A 118 -4.76 -7.47 -22.73
C ASP A 118 -4.16 -6.06 -22.84
N ILE A 119 -3.15 -5.78 -22.02
CA ILE A 119 -2.41 -4.53 -21.97
C ILE A 119 -0.94 -4.84 -21.67
N PRO A 120 0.04 -4.19 -22.35
CA PRO A 120 1.45 -4.34 -22.01
C PRO A 120 1.77 -3.83 -20.59
N GLU A 121 2.80 -4.41 -19.99
CA GLU A 121 3.39 -3.87 -18.76
C GLU A 121 3.96 -2.47 -18.96
N GLY A 122 4.04 -1.70 -17.89
CA GLY A 122 4.63 -0.37 -17.91
C GLY A 122 4.06 0.55 -16.84
N ARG A 123 4.50 1.80 -16.89
CA ARG A 123 3.97 2.88 -16.06
C ARG A 123 2.89 3.64 -16.80
N TYR A 124 1.76 3.81 -16.16
CA TYR A 124 0.60 4.45 -16.78
C TYR A 124 -0.02 5.51 -15.87
N VAL A 125 -0.55 6.55 -16.53
CA VAL A 125 -1.59 7.41 -15.98
C VAL A 125 -2.91 6.83 -16.45
N ILE A 126 -3.80 6.51 -15.51
CA ILE A 126 -5.06 5.81 -15.74
C ILE A 126 -6.21 6.78 -15.43
N THR A 127 -7.10 6.99 -16.39
CA THR A 127 -8.26 7.88 -16.27
C THR A 127 -9.52 7.17 -16.68
N GLY A 128 -10.65 7.60 -16.12
CA GLY A 128 -11.98 7.05 -16.44
C GLY A 128 -12.88 8.05 -17.15
N ASP A 129 -13.76 7.54 -18.04
CA ASP A 129 -14.83 8.31 -18.65
C ASP A 129 -16.14 8.06 -17.88
N GLY A 130 -16.33 8.85 -16.80
CA GLY A 130 -17.39 8.67 -15.80
C GLY A 130 -16.85 8.05 -14.50
N ASN A 131 -17.75 7.67 -13.59
CA ASN A 131 -17.39 7.16 -12.26
C ASN A 131 -17.52 5.63 -12.21
N GLY A 132 -16.52 4.96 -11.65
CA GLY A 132 -16.54 3.52 -11.42
C GLY A 132 -15.28 3.01 -10.73
N ASN A 133 -15.26 1.72 -10.42
CA ASN A 133 -14.18 1.14 -9.66
C ASN A 133 -13.05 0.65 -10.57
N LEU A 134 -11.83 0.92 -10.15
CA LEU A 134 -10.60 0.35 -10.68
C LEU A 134 -9.90 -0.42 -9.57
N PHE A 135 -9.70 -1.72 -9.78
CA PHE A 135 -8.83 -2.56 -8.96
C PHE A 135 -7.66 -3.05 -9.80
N ILE A 136 -6.48 -3.05 -9.21
CA ILE A 136 -5.31 -3.73 -9.78
C ILE A 136 -4.72 -4.61 -8.69
N TYR A 137 -4.54 -5.90 -9.03
CA TYR A 137 -4.02 -6.93 -8.15
C TYR A 137 -2.67 -7.40 -8.68
N ASP A 138 -1.78 -7.77 -7.80
CA ASP A 138 -0.53 -8.45 -8.17
C ASP A 138 -0.80 -9.91 -8.61
N GLU A 139 0.26 -10.62 -8.99
CA GLU A 139 0.21 -12.03 -9.38
C GLU A 139 -0.35 -12.98 -8.29
N ASN A 140 -0.34 -12.55 -7.01
CA ASN A 140 -0.84 -13.30 -5.86
C ASN A 140 -2.27 -12.90 -5.46
N ASP A 141 -2.97 -12.15 -6.32
CA ASP A 141 -4.31 -11.61 -6.07
C ASP A 141 -4.38 -10.59 -4.89
N VAL A 142 -3.26 -9.94 -4.54
CA VAL A 142 -3.23 -8.87 -3.55
C VAL A 142 -3.50 -7.52 -4.23
N PRO A 143 -4.57 -6.79 -3.85
CA PRO A 143 -4.87 -5.51 -4.46
C PRO A 143 -3.88 -4.45 -4.00
N TYR A 144 -3.27 -3.73 -4.94
CA TYR A 144 -2.42 -2.58 -4.67
C TYR A 144 -2.96 -1.27 -5.25
N ILE A 145 -3.99 -1.32 -6.07
CA ILE A 145 -4.86 -0.20 -6.44
C ILE A 145 -6.31 -0.61 -6.18
N ASN A 146 -7.04 0.24 -5.48
CA ASN A 146 -8.46 0.11 -5.19
C ASN A 146 -9.06 1.52 -5.12
N GLU A 147 -9.49 2.04 -6.27
CA GLU A 147 -9.93 3.42 -6.39
C GLU A 147 -11.27 3.53 -7.13
N ILE A 148 -12.00 4.57 -6.80
CA ILE A 148 -13.09 5.05 -7.64
C ILE A 148 -12.48 6.06 -8.60
N LEU A 149 -12.40 5.70 -9.89
CA LEU A 149 -12.06 6.65 -10.94
C LEU A 149 -13.24 7.52 -11.27
N GLY A 150 -12.98 8.77 -11.58
CA GLY A 150 -13.96 9.73 -12.06
C GLY A 150 -13.89 11.04 -11.29
N GLY A 151 -14.01 12.14 -12.03
CA GLY A 151 -14.02 13.48 -11.45
C GLY A 151 -15.32 13.79 -10.71
N GLY A 152 -15.28 14.78 -9.84
CA GLY A 152 -16.44 15.30 -9.12
C GLY A 152 -16.35 15.11 -7.60
N GLU A 153 -17.49 14.94 -6.94
CA GLU A 153 -17.55 14.82 -5.48
C GLU A 153 -17.07 13.44 -4.95
N ILE A 154 -16.91 12.44 -5.83
CA ILE A 154 -16.56 11.06 -5.45
C ILE A 154 -15.51 10.54 -6.41
N GLY A 155 -14.42 10.02 -5.85
CA GLY A 155 -13.35 9.39 -6.60
C GLY A 155 -12.20 10.33 -6.95
N VAL A 156 -11.25 9.79 -7.69
CA VAL A 156 -10.04 10.48 -8.11
C VAL A 156 -10.02 10.69 -9.62
N ASP A 157 -9.42 11.79 -10.07
CA ASP A 157 -9.34 12.12 -11.50
C ASP A 157 -8.44 11.12 -12.25
N SER A 158 -7.41 10.62 -11.60
CA SER A 158 -6.46 9.69 -12.19
C SER A 158 -5.74 8.86 -11.15
N VAL A 159 -5.25 7.70 -11.60
CA VAL A 159 -4.31 6.85 -10.86
C VAL A 159 -3.02 6.73 -11.66
N THR A 160 -1.86 6.92 -11.02
CA THR A 160 -0.56 6.70 -11.66
C THR A 160 0.14 5.54 -10.98
N THR A 161 0.44 4.49 -11.74
CA THR A 161 1.09 3.29 -11.19
C THR A 161 1.88 2.53 -12.26
N ASP A 162 2.81 1.70 -11.80
CA ASP A 162 3.44 0.67 -12.62
C ASP A 162 2.54 -0.58 -12.58
N ILE A 163 2.32 -1.22 -13.73
CA ILE A 163 1.67 -2.52 -13.85
C ILE A 163 2.65 -3.51 -14.48
N LYS A 164 2.63 -4.76 -14.04
CA LYS A 164 3.58 -5.79 -14.44
C LYS A 164 2.87 -6.96 -15.09
N THR A 165 3.55 -7.67 -15.97
CA THR A 165 3.04 -8.91 -16.56
C THR A 165 2.57 -9.88 -15.48
N GLY A 166 1.34 -10.39 -15.60
CA GLY A 166 0.67 -11.23 -14.61
C GLY A 166 -0.23 -10.49 -13.62
N ASP A 167 -0.14 -9.16 -13.54
CA ASP A 167 -1.10 -8.37 -12.76
C ASP A 167 -2.49 -8.48 -13.36
N LYS A 168 -3.51 -8.34 -12.52
CA LYS A 168 -4.93 -8.41 -12.92
C LYS A 168 -5.61 -7.08 -12.72
N ILE A 169 -6.39 -6.67 -13.70
CA ILE A 169 -7.14 -5.41 -13.68
C ILE A 169 -8.62 -5.74 -13.68
N GLU A 170 -9.38 -5.15 -12.75
CA GLU A 170 -10.83 -5.24 -12.72
C GLU A 170 -11.45 -3.85 -12.79
N ILE A 171 -12.33 -3.64 -13.76
CA ILE A 171 -13.02 -2.38 -14.02
C ILE A 171 -14.53 -2.64 -13.91
N SER A 172 -15.23 -1.86 -13.08
CA SER A 172 -16.67 -1.98 -12.92
C SER A 172 -17.34 -0.62 -12.71
N GLY A 173 -18.58 -0.50 -13.18
CA GLY A 173 -19.37 0.72 -13.02
C GLY A 173 -18.99 1.87 -13.97
N ILE A 174 -17.95 1.73 -14.78
CA ILE A 174 -17.46 2.71 -15.73
C ILE A 174 -17.27 2.05 -17.10
N ASN A 175 -17.68 2.75 -18.16
CA ASN A 175 -17.69 2.16 -19.49
C ASN A 175 -16.32 2.14 -20.17
N LYS A 176 -15.44 3.06 -19.78
CA LYS A 176 -14.17 3.26 -20.47
C LYS A 176 -13.10 3.78 -19.52
N VAL A 177 -12.00 3.06 -19.46
CA VAL A 177 -10.79 3.45 -18.74
C VAL A 177 -9.63 3.50 -19.70
N THR A 178 -8.91 4.61 -19.72
CA THR A 178 -7.78 4.86 -20.60
C THR A 178 -6.49 4.83 -19.83
N PHE A 179 -5.54 4.02 -20.29
CA PHE A 179 -4.18 3.87 -19.80
C PHE A 179 -3.25 4.60 -20.76
N VAL A 180 -2.65 5.69 -20.31
CA VAL A 180 -1.67 6.47 -21.10
C VAL A 180 -0.28 6.22 -20.53
N PRO A 181 0.70 5.78 -21.36
CA PRO A 181 2.07 5.61 -20.89
C PRO A 181 2.59 6.89 -20.23
N ALA A 182 3.11 6.75 -19.00
CA ALA A 182 3.69 7.84 -18.25
C ALA A 182 5.21 7.90 -18.46
N GLU A 183 5.83 9.04 -18.10
CA GLU A 183 7.28 9.14 -18.07
C GLU A 183 7.88 8.24 -16.97
N THR A 184 9.04 7.68 -17.26
CA THR A 184 9.70 6.70 -16.39
C THR A 184 10.49 7.33 -15.27
N ILE A 185 11.01 8.54 -15.50
CA ILE A 185 11.75 9.34 -14.53
C ILE A 185 11.32 10.79 -14.70
N MET A 186 10.68 11.35 -13.67
CA MET A 186 10.32 12.77 -13.61
C MET A 186 10.11 13.18 -12.17
N TYR A 187 11.02 13.95 -11.61
CA TYR A 187 10.86 14.48 -10.26
C TYR A 187 9.77 15.54 -10.20
N LYS A 188 8.87 15.35 -9.25
CA LYS A 188 7.71 16.21 -8.99
C LYS A 188 7.73 16.67 -7.54
N ASP A 189 7.13 17.82 -7.29
CA ASP A 189 6.86 18.39 -5.96
C ASP A 189 5.43 18.10 -5.47
N SER A 190 4.62 17.51 -6.32
CA SER A 190 3.28 17.04 -5.98
C SER A 190 2.95 15.74 -6.71
N LEU A 191 2.27 14.84 -6.02
CA LEU A 191 1.87 13.52 -6.50
C LEU A 191 0.35 13.36 -6.42
N THR A 192 -0.20 12.53 -7.29
CA THR A 192 -1.63 12.15 -7.30
C THR A 192 -1.83 10.78 -6.69
N THR A 193 -3.07 10.29 -6.61
CA THR A 193 -3.36 8.90 -6.25
C THR A 193 -2.57 7.93 -7.12
N GLY A 194 -2.02 6.88 -6.48
CA GLY A 194 -1.22 5.84 -7.11
C GLY A 194 0.03 5.47 -6.34
N ASN A 195 0.95 4.78 -7.02
CA ASN A 195 2.22 4.31 -6.45
C ASN A 195 3.40 5.02 -7.10
N TRP A 196 4.31 5.54 -6.26
CA TRP A 196 5.41 6.39 -6.65
C TRP A 196 6.71 5.89 -6.02
N VAL A 197 7.83 6.08 -6.69
CA VAL A 197 9.15 5.62 -6.25
C VAL A 197 10.07 6.81 -6.03
N VAL A 198 10.63 6.92 -4.84
CA VAL A 198 11.65 7.92 -4.53
C VAL A 198 12.92 7.61 -5.34
N GLY A 199 13.49 8.62 -5.96
CA GLY A 199 14.62 8.49 -6.90
C GLY A 199 14.17 8.34 -8.37
N LEU A 200 12.88 8.12 -8.63
CA LEU A 200 12.31 8.13 -10.00
C LEU A 200 11.25 9.22 -10.18
N ASP A 201 10.34 9.35 -9.22
CA ASP A 201 9.19 10.26 -9.31
C ASP A 201 9.33 11.50 -8.42
N ILE A 202 10.11 11.37 -7.36
CA ILE A 202 10.43 12.43 -6.41
C ILE A 202 11.87 12.27 -5.95
N ALA A 203 12.58 13.36 -5.73
CA ALA A 203 13.95 13.31 -5.22
C ALA A 203 13.99 12.80 -3.77
N PRO A 204 15.04 12.10 -3.34
CA PRO A 204 15.25 11.81 -1.93
C PRO A 204 15.44 13.10 -1.14
N GLY A 205 15.03 13.11 0.14
CA GLY A 205 15.14 14.27 1.01
C GLY A 205 14.16 14.26 2.17
N ARG A 206 14.21 15.27 3.00
CA ARG A 206 13.27 15.47 4.10
C ARG A 206 12.13 16.37 3.65
N TYR A 207 10.90 15.92 3.81
CA TYR A 207 9.71 16.59 3.30
C TYR A 207 8.68 16.87 4.38
N ASP A 208 7.98 18.01 4.22
CA ASP A 208 6.65 18.22 4.77
C ASP A 208 5.62 17.81 3.70
N ILE A 209 4.75 16.86 4.03
CA ILE A 209 3.77 16.27 3.11
C ILE A 209 2.39 16.70 3.57
N THR A 210 1.60 17.29 2.66
CA THR A 210 0.26 17.83 2.95
C THR A 210 -0.72 17.46 1.85
N SER A 211 -2.01 17.25 2.22
CA SER A 211 -3.06 17.17 1.22
C SER A 211 -3.35 18.56 0.64
N ALA A 212 -3.43 18.67 -0.67
CA ALA A 212 -3.84 19.90 -1.32
C ALA A 212 -5.37 20.09 -1.30
N ASP A 213 -6.12 18.98 -1.32
CA ASP A 213 -7.57 18.97 -1.33
C ASP A 213 -8.11 17.62 -0.85
N GLY A 214 -9.10 17.65 0.05
CA GLY A 214 -9.72 16.46 0.60
C GLY A 214 -8.86 15.71 1.61
N SER A 215 -9.22 14.45 1.83
CA SER A 215 -8.56 13.52 2.75
C SER A 215 -8.41 12.15 2.12
N GLY A 216 -7.30 11.47 2.42
CA GLY A 216 -7.04 10.13 1.90
C GLY A 216 -5.86 9.47 2.59
N ASN A 217 -5.51 8.27 2.14
CA ASN A 217 -4.45 7.51 2.78
C ASN A 217 -3.08 7.82 2.16
N LEU A 218 -2.09 7.98 3.02
CA LEU A 218 -0.68 8.05 2.68
C LEU A 218 0.07 6.91 3.36
N PHE A 219 0.64 6.02 2.56
CA PHE A 219 1.59 5.01 3.02
C PHE A 219 2.96 5.28 2.42
N ILE A 220 4.01 5.09 3.22
CA ILE A 220 5.39 5.10 2.75
C ILE A 220 6.05 3.83 3.24
N TYR A 221 6.60 3.07 2.31
CA TYR A 221 7.30 1.82 2.56
C TYR A 221 8.78 2.01 2.27
N ASN A 222 9.64 1.48 3.12
CA ASN A 222 11.07 1.45 2.85
C ASN A 222 11.44 0.33 1.86
N THR A 223 12.72 0.24 1.50
CA THR A 223 13.23 -0.75 0.52
C THR A 223 13.07 -2.21 0.94
N THR A 224 12.77 -2.48 2.23
CA THR A 224 12.48 -3.82 2.74
C THR A 224 10.98 -4.12 2.85
N GLY A 225 10.14 -3.17 2.44
CA GLY A 225 8.68 -3.28 2.51
C GLY A 225 8.06 -2.95 3.87
N TRP A 226 8.86 -2.48 4.86
CA TRP A 226 8.32 -2.01 6.13
C TRP A 226 7.66 -0.64 5.96
N ILE A 227 6.58 -0.44 6.71
CA ILE A 227 5.83 0.81 6.73
C ILE A 227 6.58 1.85 7.58
N GLU A 228 6.96 2.97 6.96
CA GLU A 228 7.55 4.14 7.63
C GLU A 228 6.48 5.19 7.97
N VAL A 229 5.44 5.30 7.11
CA VAL A 229 4.30 6.19 7.32
C VAL A 229 3.02 5.45 6.98
N ASN A 230 2.00 5.58 7.84
CA ASN A 230 0.64 5.10 7.64
C ASN A 230 -0.30 6.11 8.28
N GLU A 231 -0.74 7.09 7.47
CA GLU A 231 -1.55 8.19 7.95
C GLU A 231 -2.71 8.48 7.01
N ILE A 232 -3.77 9.02 7.56
CA ILE A 232 -4.79 9.70 6.78
C ILE A 232 -4.39 11.17 6.72
N LEU A 233 -3.98 11.64 5.54
CA LEU A 233 -3.81 13.07 5.30
C LEU A 233 -5.16 13.74 5.11
N GLY A 234 -5.32 14.89 5.70
CA GLY A 234 -6.55 15.67 5.57
C GLY A 234 -6.31 17.12 5.99
N ASN A 235 -7.18 18.01 5.57
CA ASN A 235 -7.04 19.45 5.79
C ASN A 235 -8.19 20.05 6.60
N GLU A 236 -9.09 19.25 7.17
CA GLU A 236 -10.22 19.73 7.96
C GLU A 236 -10.49 18.83 9.19
N ASP A 237 -11.65 18.22 9.26
CA ASP A 237 -12.12 17.48 10.45
C ASP A 237 -11.56 16.04 10.53
N PHE A 238 -10.81 15.57 9.53
CA PHE A 238 -10.42 14.18 9.45
C PHE A 238 -8.99 13.98 8.91
N GLY A 239 -8.16 13.31 9.70
CA GLY A 239 -6.77 13.04 9.39
C GLY A 239 -5.79 14.05 9.98
N VAL A 240 -4.52 13.91 9.63
CA VAL A 240 -3.46 14.83 10.02
C VAL A 240 -3.23 15.86 8.91
N GLU A 241 -3.02 17.11 9.28
CA GLU A 241 -2.78 18.19 8.31
C GLU A 241 -1.44 18.00 7.58
N LYS A 242 -0.45 17.42 8.27
CA LYS A 242 0.91 17.33 7.77
C LYS A 242 1.66 16.13 8.34
N VAL A 243 2.43 15.48 7.48
CA VAL A 243 3.44 14.48 7.84
C VAL A 243 4.82 15.02 7.50
N THR A 244 5.76 14.97 8.46
CA THR A 244 7.15 15.28 8.19
C THR A 244 7.98 14.01 8.25
N THR A 245 8.63 13.64 7.15
CA THR A 245 9.43 12.41 7.07
C THR A 245 10.63 12.57 6.14
N GLU A 246 11.56 11.62 6.22
CA GLU A 246 12.68 11.52 5.29
C GLU A 246 12.40 10.45 4.24
N LEU A 247 12.54 10.81 2.98
CA LEU A 247 12.37 9.93 1.83
C LEU A 247 13.76 9.53 1.32
N LYS A 248 13.98 8.24 1.13
CA LYS A 248 15.24 7.69 0.62
C LYS A 248 15.00 6.98 -0.71
N ASP A 249 16.04 6.90 -1.53
CA ASP A 249 15.97 6.20 -2.80
C ASP A 249 15.37 4.79 -2.64
N GLY A 250 14.49 4.43 -3.55
CA GLY A 250 13.78 3.15 -3.56
C GLY A 250 12.61 3.03 -2.59
N TYR A 251 12.32 4.04 -1.77
CA TYR A 251 11.07 4.05 -0.99
C TYR A 251 9.88 4.12 -1.92
N ILE A 252 8.80 3.47 -1.52
CA ILE A 252 7.52 3.49 -2.26
C ILE A 252 6.53 4.34 -1.50
N ILE A 253 5.93 5.30 -2.19
CA ILE A 253 4.87 6.14 -1.69
C ILE A 253 3.56 5.66 -2.32
N SER A 254 2.58 5.28 -1.53
CA SER A 254 1.24 4.92 -1.98
C SER A 254 0.24 5.97 -1.48
N ILE A 255 -0.48 6.56 -2.42
CA ILE A 255 -1.49 7.58 -2.17
C ILE A 255 -2.83 7.05 -2.68
N SER A 256 -3.87 7.13 -1.84
CA SER A 256 -5.22 6.69 -2.17
C SER A 256 -6.24 7.76 -1.80
N GLY A 257 -7.22 7.98 -2.68
CA GLY A 257 -8.36 8.86 -2.45
C GLY A 257 -8.07 10.37 -2.53
N MET A 258 -6.90 10.79 -3.03
CA MET A 258 -6.51 12.20 -3.10
C MET A 258 -6.06 12.59 -4.51
N ASN A 259 -6.59 13.68 -5.04
CA ASN A 259 -6.20 14.17 -6.36
C ASN A 259 -4.84 14.86 -6.37
N LYS A 260 -4.40 15.39 -5.22
CA LYS A 260 -3.10 16.04 -5.12
C LYS A 260 -2.57 16.04 -3.69
N VAL A 261 -1.32 15.61 -3.54
CA VAL A 261 -0.53 15.66 -2.31
C VAL A 261 0.75 16.45 -2.59
N ASN A 262 1.03 17.47 -1.80
CA ASN A 262 2.22 18.31 -1.94
C ASN A 262 3.36 17.75 -1.10
N PHE A 263 4.57 17.89 -1.62
CA PHE A 263 5.83 17.48 -1.00
C PHE A 263 6.77 18.67 -0.97
N ASP A 264 6.85 19.35 0.18
CA ASP A 264 7.68 20.53 0.38
C ASP A 264 9.03 20.11 0.99
N LEU A 265 10.10 20.23 0.20
CA LEU A 265 11.47 19.91 0.63
C LEU A 265 11.93 20.86 1.73
N LYS A 266 12.56 20.33 2.78
CA LYS A 266 13.04 21.07 3.97
C LYS A 266 14.54 21.34 3.92
#